data_2a841306e64f531d6edbf5228da5830d
#
_entry.id   2a841306e64f531d6edbf5228da5830d
#
_cell.length_a   1.000
_cell.length_b   1.000
_cell.length_c   1.000
_cell.angle_alpha   90.00
_cell.angle_beta   90.00
_cell.angle_gamma   90.00
#
_symmetry.space_group_name_H-M   'P 1'
#
loop_
_entity.id
_entity.type
_entity.pdbx_description
1 polymer ?
#
loop_
_entity_poly.entity_id
_entity_poly.type
_entity_poly.pdbx_seq_one_letter_code
_entity_poly.pdbx_strand_id
1 'polypeptide(L)'
;MSDLPHMSNDIETSSLNEQQIPRLELINISKSYNSLKANDSIHLKVQPGQIHAILGENGAGKSTLMKIIYGATKADSGHIVWNGKEVQVESPSMARKLGIGMVYQHFSLFETMTVAENILLGLDEKIDLKSLAAKITQVSEQYGLPVDPRREVFSLSVGERQRVEIIRCLLQNPSLLILDEPTSVLTPQAVRQLFKTLRLVASQGVSILYISHKLHEIKELCDEATILRNGKVTGYVLPSENSTSELAKLMIGRELPTYAHAEYTGEHRTLFQVKNLNYETDDPFGVSLSNIQLNLNSGEILGIAGISGNGQSELLALLSGEQTAKKGQVFLLDHDISELSAGQRRDLGLGFVPEERLGRGAVPNMTLAQNTLLTAFRQGLNKWGFIQFEKTVAFAQQCIEKFGVKAAGPQAEARSLSGGNLQKFIVGREILQQPKVLIISQPTWGVDVGASMFIRQTLIDLSRQGVAILVISEELEELFEISDQICVLAGGKLSAPVPAKNTNAEQIGLLMSGIQADPAILAESEPVHEAHA
;
A
#
# COMPACT_ATOMS: atom_id res chain seq x y z
N MET A 1 -85.23 -6.59 10.48
CA MET A 1 -84.58 -7.86 9.98
C MET A 1 -83.64 -7.49 8.86
N SER A 2 -82.43 -7.30 9.18
CA SER A 2 -81.30 -7.42 8.27
C SER A 2 -80.03 -7.01 9.03
N ASP A 3 -79.17 -8.00 9.19
CA ASP A 3 -77.94 -7.92 9.91
C ASP A 3 -76.91 -7.04 9.15
N LEU A 4 -76.24 -6.17 9.91
CA LEU A 4 -74.98 -5.50 9.44
C LEU A 4 -73.85 -6.08 10.27
N PRO A 5 -72.75 -6.54 9.61
CA PRO A 5 -71.57 -7.03 10.31
C PRO A 5 -70.72 -5.86 10.81
N HIS A 6 -70.26 -5.98 12.06
CA HIS A 6 -69.23 -5.15 12.68
C HIS A 6 -67.90 -5.30 11.95
N MET A 7 -67.35 -4.22 11.39
CA MET A 7 -65.97 -4.12 10.99
C MET A 7 -65.12 -3.75 12.22
N SER A 8 -64.33 -4.68 12.71
CA SER A 8 -63.25 -4.44 13.65
C SER A 8 -62.11 -3.70 12.94
N ASN A 9 -61.80 -2.50 13.38
CA ASN A 9 -60.61 -1.74 13.02
C ASN A 9 -59.42 -2.34 13.78
N ASP A 10 -58.73 -3.28 13.15
CA ASP A 10 -57.34 -3.63 13.54
C ASP A 10 -56.41 -2.59 12.94
N ILE A 11 -56.05 -1.60 13.73
CA ILE A 11 -54.95 -0.69 13.47
C ILE A 11 -53.66 -1.51 13.73
N GLU A 12 -53.11 -2.05 12.66
CA GLU A 12 -51.73 -2.53 12.68
C GLU A 12 -50.81 -1.34 13.05
N THR A 13 -50.36 -1.35 14.30
CA THR A 13 -49.22 -0.53 14.73
C THR A 13 -47.98 -1.03 14.01
N SER A 14 -47.69 -0.40 12.87
CA SER A 14 -46.38 -0.53 12.23
C SER A 14 -45.32 -0.16 13.26
N SER A 15 -44.48 -1.12 13.60
CA SER A 15 -43.29 -0.96 14.44
C SER A 15 -42.48 0.21 13.90
N LEU A 16 -42.50 1.33 14.61
CA LEU A 16 -41.54 2.41 14.43
C LEU A 16 -40.13 1.79 14.65
N ASN A 17 -39.35 1.65 13.59
CA ASN A 17 -37.96 1.38 13.69
C ASN A 17 -37.35 2.45 14.60
N GLU A 18 -37.00 2.09 15.84
CA GLU A 18 -36.18 2.93 16.70
C GLU A 18 -34.89 3.24 15.91
N GLN A 19 -34.79 4.45 15.39
CA GLN A 19 -33.59 4.91 14.70
C GLN A 19 -32.46 4.88 15.73
N GLN A 20 -31.59 3.90 15.61
CA GLN A 20 -30.41 3.72 16.46
C GLN A 20 -29.56 4.99 16.37
N ILE A 21 -29.25 5.63 17.51
CA ILE A 21 -28.43 6.86 17.55
C ILE A 21 -27.04 6.54 16.98
N PRO A 22 -26.60 7.22 15.92
CA PRO A 22 -25.27 6.98 15.34
C PRO A 22 -24.14 7.20 16.36
N ARG A 23 -23.10 6.39 16.31
CA ARG A 23 -21.88 6.57 17.10
C ARG A 23 -21.20 7.89 16.72
N LEU A 24 -21.03 8.09 15.42
CA LEU A 24 -20.46 9.29 14.84
C LEU A 24 -21.33 9.80 13.71
N GLU A 25 -21.60 11.10 13.67
CA GLU A 25 -22.21 11.75 12.52
C GLU A 25 -21.42 13.03 12.20
N LEU A 26 -21.04 13.17 10.94
CA LEU A 26 -20.40 14.35 10.39
C LEU A 26 -21.44 15.11 9.56
N ILE A 27 -21.59 16.40 9.81
CA ILE A 27 -22.57 17.24 9.14
C ILE A 27 -21.87 18.42 8.50
N ASN A 28 -21.86 18.46 7.16
CA ASN A 28 -21.26 19.54 6.35
C ASN A 28 -19.79 19.85 6.68
N ILE A 29 -18.98 18.84 7.03
CA ILE A 29 -17.57 19.04 7.35
C ILE A 29 -16.81 19.52 6.12
N SER A 30 -16.17 20.67 6.24
CA SER A 30 -15.32 21.24 5.18
C SER A 30 -13.96 21.63 5.70
N LYS A 31 -12.93 21.44 4.85
CA LYS A 31 -11.53 21.81 5.12
C LYS A 31 -10.81 22.21 3.84
N SER A 32 -10.16 23.36 3.88
CA SER A 32 -9.35 23.86 2.78
C SER A 32 -7.90 24.06 3.23
N TYR A 33 -6.97 23.82 2.31
CA TYR A 33 -5.57 24.18 2.43
C TYR A 33 -5.21 25.09 1.24
N ASN A 34 -5.00 26.35 1.51
CA ASN A 34 -4.84 27.38 0.47
C ASN A 34 -6.03 27.34 -0.52
N SER A 35 -5.77 27.08 -1.81
CA SER A 35 -6.79 26.98 -2.85
C SER A 35 -7.42 25.60 -2.99
N LEU A 36 -6.91 24.58 -2.28
CA LEU A 36 -7.39 23.21 -2.39
C LEU A 36 -8.43 22.92 -1.31
N LYS A 37 -9.66 22.61 -1.71
CA LYS A 37 -10.68 22.03 -0.82
C LYS A 37 -10.40 20.53 -0.62
N ALA A 38 -9.84 20.19 0.52
CA ALA A 38 -9.54 18.79 0.86
C ALA A 38 -10.80 18.02 1.28
N ASN A 39 -11.74 18.68 1.97
CA ASN A 39 -13.08 18.19 2.24
C ASN A 39 -14.09 19.31 1.95
N ASP A 40 -15.21 18.98 1.32
CA ASP A 40 -16.25 19.92 0.88
C ASP A 40 -17.63 19.36 1.24
N SER A 41 -18.19 19.87 2.35
CA SER A 41 -19.51 19.52 2.87
C SER A 41 -19.71 18.01 3.07
N ILE A 42 -18.76 17.35 3.74
CA ILE A 42 -18.81 15.91 4.00
C ILE A 42 -19.91 15.58 4.98
N HIS A 43 -20.73 14.60 4.61
CA HIS A 43 -21.66 13.90 5.48
C HIS A 43 -21.21 12.45 5.66
N LEU A 44 -21.23 11.96 6.90
CA LEU A 44 -20.87 10.58 7.23
C LEU A 44 -21.67 10.17 8.47
N LYS A 45 -22.18 8.93 8.48
CA LYS A 45 -22.79 8.31 9.66
C LYS A 45 -22.14 6.95 9.90
N VAL A 46 -21.84 6.65 11.15
CA VAL A 46 -21.31 5.36 11.58
C VAL A 46 -22.14 4.86 12.74
N GLN A 47 -22.67 3.65 12.64
CA GLN A 47 -23.49 3.05 13.69
C GLN A 47 -22.62 2.38 14.78
N PRO A 48 -23.16 2.18 16.01
CA PRO A 48 -22.49 1.37 17.02
C PRO A 48 -22.21 -0.05 16.52
N GLY A 49 -20.96 -0.52 16.68
CA GLY A 49 -20.54 -1.87 16.26
C GLY A 49 -20.41 -2.07 14.74
N GLN A 50 -20.57 -1.02 13.93
CA GLN A 50 -20.41 -1.07 12.49
C GLN A 50 -18.93 -0.98 12.08
N ILE A 51 -18.55 -1.75 11.08
CA ILE A 51 -17.27 -1.58 10.36
C ILE A 51 -17.56 -0.81 9.08
N HIS A 52 -17.25 0.48 9.07
CA HIS A 52 -17.54 1.41 7.98
C HIS A 52 -16.26 1.77 7.22
N ALA A 53 -16.25 1.54 5.92
CA ALA A 53 -15.13 1.89 5.07
C ALA A 53 -15.17 3.33 4.58
N ILE A 54 -14.00 3.97 4.47
CA ILE A 54 -13.82 5.21 3.72
C ILE A 54 -12.97 4.92 2.49
N LEU A 55 -13.62 4.92 1.33
CA LEU A 55 -13.03 4.67 0.03
C LEU A 55 -12.72 5.96 -0.72
N GLY A 56 -11.73 5.93 -1.60
CA GLY A 56 -11.38 7.05 -2.47
C GLY A 56 -9.93 7.00 -2.92
N GLU A 57 -9.62 7.65 -4.03
CA GLU A 57 -8.25 7.77 -4.53
C GLU A 57 -7.35 8.56 -3.57
N ASN A 58 -6.03 8.50 -3.80
CA ASN A 58 -5.09 9.36 -3.08
C ASN A 58 -5.40 10.83 -3.38
N GLY A 59 -5.45 11.65 -2.31
CA GLY A 59 -5.88 13.05 -2.43
C GLY A 59 -7.40 13.26 -2.39
N ALA A 60 -8.22 12.20 -2.25
CA ALA A 60 -9.68 12.34 -2.14
C ALA A 60 -10.16 13.00 -0.83
N GLY A 61 -9.26 13.22 0.14
CA GLY A 61 -9.58 13.88 1.41
C GLY A 61 -9.71 12.94 2.61
N LYS A 62 -9.47 11.63 2.45
CA LYS A 62 -9.60 10.60 3.51
C LYS A 62 -8.79 10.93 4.76
N SER A 63 -7.48 11.09 4.63
CA SER A 63 -6.58 11.36 5.77
C SER A 63 -6.88 12.73 6.42
N THR A 64 -7.35 13.73 5.65
CA THR A 64 -7.82 15.00 6.21
C THR A 64 -9.05 14.80 7.08
N LEU A 65 -10.02 14.02 6.60
CA LEU A 65 -11.25 13.71 7.34
C LEU A 65 -10.92 12.97 8.65
N MET A 66 -10.00 11.98 8.61
CA MET A 66 -9.57 11.26 9.81
C MET A 66 -8.89 12.18 10.82
N LYS A 67 -8.00 13.08 10.35
CA LYS A 67 -7.34 14.08 11.20
C LYS A 67 -8.35 15.03 11.87
N ILE A 68 -9.46 15.34 11.19
CA ILE A 68 -10.54 16.14 11.77
C ILE A 68 -11.27 15.36 12.85
N ILE A 69 -11.67 14.11 12.59
CA ILE A 69 -12.36 13.25 13.56
C ILE A 69 -11.50 13.02 14.81
N TYR A 70 -10.19 12.82 14.60
CA TYR A 70 -9.22 12.59 15.70
C TYR A 70 -8.71 13.88 16.36
N GLY A 71 -9.15 15.05 15.89
CA GLY A 71 -8.75 16.34 16.48
C GLY A 71 -7.32 16.78 16.19
N ALA A 72 -6.64 16.15 15.24
CA ALA A 72 -5.30 16.56 14.78
C ALA A 72 -5.35 17.76 13.82
N THR A 73 -6.53 18.04 13.23
CA THR A 73 -6.79 19.18 12.36
C THR A 73 -8.22 19.68 12.61
N LYS A 74 -8.40 21.00 12.70
CA LYS A 74 -9.72 21.61 12.87
C LYS A 74 -10.41 21.75 11.50
N ALA A 75 -11.71 21.39 11.42
CA ALA A 75 -12.55 21.72 10.28
C ALA A 75 -12.73 23.24 10.15
N ASP A 76 -12.91 23.73 8.93
CA ASP A 76 -13.20 25.15 8.68
C ASP A 76 -14.70 25.43 8.88
N SER A 77 -15.56 24.44 8.64
CA SER A 77 -17.02 24.49 8.90
C SER A 77 -17.59 23.11 9.07
N GLY A 78 -18.83 23.05 9.59
CA GLY A 78 -19.56 21.82 9.86
C GLY A 78 -19.48 21.40 11.32
N HIS A 79 -20.18 20.31 11.65
CA HIS A 79 -20.37 19.85 13.03
C HIS A 79 -20.05 18.35 13.14
N ILE A 80 -19.49 17.97 14.29
CA ILE A 80 -19.27 16.55 14.67
C ILE A 80 -20.30 16.24 15.76
N VAL A 81 -21.09 15.20 15.53
CA VAL A 81 -22.07 14.69 16.50
C VAL A 81 -21.56 13.32 16.97
N TRP A 82 -21.43 13.17 18.27
CA TRP A 82 -20.95 11.97 18.96
C TRP A 82 -22.04 11.43 19.87
N ASN A 83 -22.53 10.20 19.62
CA ASN A 83 -23.65 9.60 20.36
C ASN A 83 -24.87 10.57 20.49
N GLY A 84 -25.22 11.24 19.39
CA GLY A 84 -26.35 12.17 19.33
C GLY A 84 -26.11 13.55 19.95
N LYS A 85 -24.86 13.86 20.38
CA LYS A 85 -24.51 15.17 20.96
C LYS A 85 -23.44 15.85 20.12
N GLU A 86 -23.63 17.13 19.83
CA GLU A 86 -22.60 17.92 19.15
C GLU A 86 -21.39 18.08 20.05
N VAL A 87 -20.21 17.85 19.49
CA VAL A 87 -18.90 17.92 20.16
C VAL A 87 -17.89 18.70 19.35
N GLN A 88 -16.95 19.33 20.03
CA GLN A 88 -15.77 19.92 19.39
C GLN A 88 -14.55 19.08 19.75
N VAL A 89 -13.88 18.51 18.74
CA VAL A 89 -12.70 17.68 18.94
C VAL A 89 -11.46 18.52 18.57
N GLU A 90 -10.90 19.21 19.57
CA GLU A 90 -9.82 20.19 19.36
C GLU A 90 -8.42 19.59 19.45
N SER A 91 -8.29 18.37 19.95
CA SER A 91 -7.00 17.69 20.09
C SER A 91 -7.16 16.17 20.13
N PRO A 92 -6.08 15.41 19.80
CA PRO A 92 -6.07 13.95 19.94
C PRO A 92 -6.33 13.48 21.38
N SER A 93 -5.91 14.26 22.39
CA SER A 93 -6.21 13.97 23.80
C SER A 93 -7.72 14.02 24.08
N MET A 94 -8.42 15.00 23.48
CA MET A 94 -9.87 15.11 23.60
C MET A 94 -10.59 13.97 22.88
N ALA A 95 -10.11 13.61 21.68
CA ALA A 95 -10.62 12.45 20.93
C ALA A 95 -10.53 11.16 21.77
N ARG A 96 -9.37 10.91 22.40
CA ARG A 96 -9.20 9.75 23.31
C ARG A 96 -10.18 9.77 24.49
N LYS A 97 -10.42 10.94 25.10
CA LYS A 97 -11.41 11.07 26.20
C LYS A 97 -12.83 10.77 25.75
N LEU A 98 -13.16 11.02 24.48
CA LEU A 98 -14.44 10.62 23.88
C LEU A 98 -14.48 9.13 23.53
N GLY A 99 -13.37 8.41 23.65
CA GLY A 99 -13.26 7.01 23.25
C GLY A 99 -12.96 6.82 21.76
N ILE A 100 -12.30 7.77 21.11
CA ILE A 100 -11.85 7.64 19.72
C ILE A 100 -10.37 7.23 19.72
N GLY A 101 -10.07 6.03 19.25
CA GLY A 101 -8.71 5.52 19.02
C GLY A 101 -8.30 5.62 17.56
N MET A 102 -7.00 5.78 17.28
CA MET A 102 -6.49 5.81 15.91
C MET A 102 -5.18 5.03 15.79
N VAL A 103 -5.15 4.14 14.80
CA VAL A 103 -3.95 3.44 14.32
C VAL A 103 -3.55 4.07 13.00
N TYR A 104 -2.33 4.60 12.95
CA TYR A 104 -1.79 5.28 11.79
C TYR A 104 -1.17 4.30 10.79
N GLN A 105 -1.05 4.71 9.53
CA GLN A 105 -0.39 3.97 8.46
C GLN A 105 1.09 3.69 8.77
N HIS A 106 1.79 4.66 9.40
CA HIS A 106 3.18 4.49 9.85
C HIS A 106 3.20 4.30 11.37
N PHE A 107 3.99 3.34 11.83
CA PHE A 107 4.11 3.06 13.25
C PHE A 107 4.69 4.26 14.02
N SER A 108 4.05 4.58 15.15
CA SER A 108 4.54 5.61 16.07
C SER A 108 5.21 4.95 17.27
N LEU A 109 6.14 4.02 17.02
CA LEU A 109 6.84 3.23 18.02
C LEU A 109 8.32 3.62 18.08
N PHE A 110 8.87 3.69 19.30
CA PHE A 110 10.30 3.87 19.56
C PHE A 110 10.99 2.50 19.56
N GLU A 111 11.90 2.29 18.64
CA GLU A 111 12.53 0.97 18.41
C GLU A 111 13.38 0.47 19.58
N THR A 112 14.02 1.38 20.31
CA THR A 112 14.90 1.09 21.46
C THR A 112 14.15 0.83 22.77
N MET A 113 12.84 0.95 22.77
CA MET A 113 11.98 0.73 23.94
C MET A 113 11.25 -0.61 23.83
N THR A 114 10.89 -1.18 24.97
CA THR A 114 10.04 -2.36 25.04
C THR A 114 8.61 -2.04 24.58
N VAL A 115 7.84 -3.07 24.25
CA VAL A 115 6.41 -2.95 23.93
C VAL A 115 5.65 -2.26 25.08
N ALA A 116 5.89 -2.67 26.34
CA ALA A 116 5.21 -2.08 27.48
C ALA A 116 5.56 -0.60 27.68
N GLU A 117 6.81 -0.21 27.49
CA GLU A 117 7.25 1.20 27.57
C GLU A 117 6.62 2.05 26.45
N ASN A 118 6.59 1.53 25.21
CA ASN A 118 5.94 2.21 24.10
C ASN A 118 4.44 2.45 24.34
N ILE A 119 3.75 1.44 24.88
CA ILE A 119 2.33 1.55 25.19
C ILE A 119 2.09 2.54 26.33
N LEU A 120 2.96 2.54 27.36
CA LEU A 120 2.88 3.46 28.50
C LEU A 120 2.92 4.93 28.07
N LEU A 121 3.73 5.28 27.06
CA LEU A 121 3.80 6.66 26.53
C LEU A 121 2.46 7.16 25.96
N GLY A 122 1.61 6.25 25.53
CA GLY A 122 0.29 6.59 24.95
C GLY A 122 -0.85 6.59 25.95
N LEU A 123 -0.62 6.19 27.20
CA LEU A 123 -1.65 6.10 28.23
C LEU A 123 -1.67 7.36 29.11
N ASP A 124 -2.85 7.89 29.37
CA ASP A 124 -3.06 9.02 30.31
C ASP A 124 -3.10 8.53 31.79
N GLU A 125 -3.13 7.22 32.02
CA GLU A 125 -3.21 6.59 33.34
C GLU A 125 -1.83 6.35 33.94
N LYS A 126 -1.64 6.65 35.24
CA LYS A 126 -0.40 6.29 35.96
C LYS A 126 -0.46 4.80 36.35
N ILE A 127 0.20 3.97 35.60
CA ILE A 127 0.31 2.54 35.85
C ILE A 127 1.78 2.14 35.86
N ASP A 128 2.17 1.22 36.73
CA ASP A 128 3.53 0.66 36.73
C ASP A 128 3.71 -0.36 35.60
N LEU A 129 4.93 -0.53 35.11
CA LEU A 129 5.26 -1.38 33.97
C LEU A 129 4.85 -2.86 34.16
N LYS A 130 4.91 -3.38 35.39
CA LYS A 130 4.55 -4.76 35.67
C LYS A 130 3.05 -4.98 35.55
N SER A 131 2.25 -4.08 36.11
CA SER A 131 0.80 -4.11 36.00
C SER A 131 0.34 -3.88 34.56
N LEU A 132 1.01 -2.98 33.82
CA LEU A 132 0.76 -2.74 32.41
C LEU A 132 1.08 -3.98 31.56
N ALA A 133 2.22 -4.63 31.80
CA ALA A 133 2.58 -5.86 31.09
C ALA A 133 1.51 -6.97 31.26
N ALA A 134 0.94 -7.11 32.46
CA ALA A 134 -0.14 -8.05 32.71
C ALA A 134 -1.44 -7.66 31.93
N LYS A 135 -1.81 -6.37 31.92
CA LYS A 135 -2.95 -5.88 31.10
C LYS A 135 -2.72 -6.11 29.60
N ILE A 136 -1.49 -5.87 29.09
CA ILE A 136 -1.14 -6.12 27.69
C ILE A 136 -1.33 -7.59 27.36
N THR A 137 -0.81 -8.50 28.20
CA THR A 137 -0.97 -9.94 28.00
C THR A 137 -2.44 -10.33 27.97
N GLN A 138 -3.26 -9.82 28.91
CA GLN A 138 -4.69 -10.11 28.97
C GLN A 138 -5.41 -9.64 27.69
N VAL A 139 -5.18 -8.42 27.22
CA VAL A 139 -5.79 -7.88 25.98
C VAL A 139 -5.29 -8.64 24.76
N SER A 140 -4.00 -8.98 24.72
CA SER A 140 -3.36 -9.79 23.68
C SER A 140 -4.05 -11.16 23.51
N GLU A 141 -4.31 -11.84 24.62
CA GLU A 141 -5.00 -13.13 24.63
C GLU A 141 -6.49 -12.99 24.24
N GLN A 142 -7.17 -11.99 24.83
CA GLN A 142 -8.60 -11.73 24.58
C GLN A 142 -8.90 -11.51 23.08
N TYR A 143 -8.04 -10.79 22.39
CA TYR A 143 -8.25 -10.42 20.98
C TYR A 143 -7.43 -11.25 19.99
N GLY A 144 -6.71 -12.26 20.46
CA GLY A 144 -5.88 -13.11 19.59
C GLY A 144 -4.75 -12.37 18.88
N LEU A 145 -4.15 -11.37 19.56
CA LEU A 145 -3.05 -10.53 19.08
C LEU A 145 -1.78 -10.82 19.90
N PRO A 146 -1.10 -11.97 19.72
CA PRO A 146 0.02 -12.36 20.57
C PRO A 146 1.18 -11.38 20.49
N VAL A 147 1.58 -10.81 21.65
CA VAL A 147 2.68 -9.86 21.82
C VAL A 147 3.33 -10.09 23.19
N ASP A 148 4.66 -10.15 23.25
CA ASP A 148 5.40 -10.14 24.53
C ASP A 148 5.68 -8.69 24.94
N PRO A 149 5.13 -8.21 26.08
CA PRO A 149 5.31 -6.84 26.53
C PRO A 149 6.75 -6.45 26.88
N ARG A 150 7.65 -7.42 27.05
CA ARG A 150 9.05 -7.20 27.44
C ARG A 150 10.01 -7.13 26.28
N ARG A 151 9.58 -7.52 25.07
CA ARG A 151 10.43 -7.44 23.87
C ARG A 151 10.64 -6.00 23.44
N GLU A 152 11.84 -5.68 23.02
CA GLU A 152 12.17 -4.40 22.38
C GLU A 152 11.59 -4.34 20.98
N VAL A 153 11.05 -3.16 20.60
CA VAL A 153 10.30 -2.99 19.34
C VAL A 153 11.14 -3.26 18.11
N PHE A 154 12.45 -2.95 18.12
CA PHE A 154 13.32 -3.27 16.97
C PHE A 154 13.37 -4.77 16.64
N SER A 155 13.18 -5.64 17.66
CA SER A 155 13.18 -7.10 17.48
C SER A 155 11.87 -7.67 16.93
N LEU A 156 10.84 -6.82 16.80
CA LEU A 156 9.52 -7.23 16.34
C LEU A 156 9.44 -7.20 14.82
N SER A 157 8.80 -8.22 14.26
CA SER A 157 8.35 -8.17 12.86
C SER A 157 7.33 -7.04 12.66
N VAL A 158 7.15 -6.63 11.42
CA VAL A 158 6.20 -5.57 11.06
C VAL A 158 4.77 -5.92 11.51
N GLY A 159 4.35 -7.17 11.35
CA GLY A 159 3.06 -7.64 11.83
C GLY A 159 2.91 -7.62 13.36
N GLU A 160 4.00 -7.83 14.12
CA GLU A 160 4.00 -7.67 15.57
C GLU A 160 3.89 -6.20 15.96
N ARG A 161 4.60 -5.30 15.28
CA ARG A 161 4.47 -3.84 15.49
C ARG A 161 3.04 -3.35 15.26
N GLN A 162 2.37 -3.86 14.22
CA GLN A 162 0.95 -3.57 13.97
C GLN A 162 0.07 -4.02 15.14
N ARG A 163 0.30 -5.23 15.69
CA ARG A 163 -0.44 -5.71 16.85
C ARG A 163 -0.23 -4.82 18.08
N VAL A 164 0.99 -4.33 18.31
CA VAL A 164 1.30 -3.39 19.39
C VAL A 164 0.47 -2.10 19.27
N GLU A 165 0.39 -1.51 18.06
CA GLU A 165 -0.41 -0.31 17.81
C GLU A 165 -1.91 -0.54 18.10
N ILE A 166 -2.44 -1.69 17.68
CA ILE A 166 -3.84 -2.04 17.92
C ILE A 166 -4.08 -2.26 19.42
N ILE A 167 -3.23 -3.02 20.10
CA ILE A 167 -3.33 -3.26 21.56
C ILE A 167 -3.27 -1.94 22.31
N ARG A 168 -2.37 -1.01 21.91
CA ARG A 168 -2.28 0.33 22.51
C ARG A 168 -3.60 1.09 22.45
N CYS A 169 -4.31 0.98 21.33
CA CYS A 169 -5.64 1.58 21.19
C CYS A 169 -6.71 0.84 22.01
N LEU A 170 -6.71 -0.49 22.00
CA LEU A 170 -7.70 -1.30 22.72
C LEU A 170 -7.61 -1.16 24.24
N LEU A 171 -6.40 -0.96 24.79
CA LEU A 171 -6.18 -0.69 26.21
C LEU A 171 -6.87 0.60 26.71
N GLN A 172 -7.20 1.52 25.80
CA GLN A 172 -7.91 2.76 26.11
C GLN A 172 -9.45 2.60 26.04
N ASN A 173 -9.95 1.37 25.85
CA ASN A 173 -11.38 1.05 25.72
C ASN A 173 -12.11 1.97 24.71
N PRO A 174 -11.70 1.98 23.44
CA PRO A 174 -12.29 2.85 22.45
C PRO A 174 -13.76 2.48 22.16
N SER A 175 -14.58 3.48 21.87
CA SER A 175 -15.93 3.31 21.30
C SER A 175 -15.91 3.41 19.77
N LEU A 176 -14.89 4.08 19.20
CA LEU A 176 -14.60 4.16 17.78
C LEU A 176 -13.09 3.92 17.56
N LEU A 177 -12.77 3.02 16.66
CA LEU A 177 -11.40 2.74 16.24
C LEU A 177 -11.21 3.15 14.78
N ILE A 178 -10.28 4.05 14.53
CA ILE A 178 -9.88 4.47 13.17
C ILE A 178 -8.63 3.71 12.78
N LEU A 179 -8.66 3.04 11.62
CA LEU A 179 -7.55 2.27 11.06
C LEU A 179 -7.20 2.82 9.68
N ASP A 180 -6.00 3.38 9.55
CA ASP A 180 -5.51 3.96 8.29
C ASP A 180 -4.53 2.99 7.62
N GLU A 181 -4.99 2.28 6.57
CA GLU A 181 -4.28 1.27 5.79
C GLU A 181 -3.56 0.20 6.66
N PRO A 182 -4.26 -0.47 7.60
CA PRO A 182 -3.61 -1.31 8.61
C PRO A 182 -3.01 -2.61 8.06
N THR A 183 -3.24 -2.94 6.80
CA THR A 183 -2.81 -4.19 6.16
C THR A 183 -1.70 -4.01 5.14
N SER A 184 -1.24 -2.78 4.91
CA SER A 184 -0.26 -2.46 3.85
C SER A 184 1.04 -3.26 3.93
N VAL A 185 1.42 -3.68 5.13
CA VAL A 185 2.69 -4.37 5.44
C VAL A 185 2.48 -5.77 6.04
N LEU A 186 1.29 -6.35 5.89
CA LEU A 186 0.93 -7.66 6.48
C LEU A 186 0.88 -8.76 5.44
N THR A 187 1.26 -9.98 5.86
CA THR A 187 1.01 -11.19 5.07
C THR A 187 -0.49 -11.49 4.99
N PRO A 188 -0.97 -12.20 3.96
CA PRO A 188 -2.38 -12.62 3.87
C PRO A 188 -2.89 -13.35 5.12
N GLN A 189 -2.06 -14.17 5.76
CA GLN A 189 -2.39 -14.87 7.00
C GLN A 189 -2.61 -13.88 8.16
N ALA A 190 -1.72 -12.88 8.28
CA ALA A 190 -1.83 -11.84 9.30
C ALA A 190 -3.05 -10.94 9.07
N VAL A 191 -3.40 -10.64 7.80
CA VAL A 191 -4.63 -9.92 7.43
C VAL A 191 -5.87 -10.67 7.89
N ARG A 192 -5.97 -11.97 7.59
CA ARG A 192 -7.11 -12.80 8.05
C ARG A 192 -7.25 -12.82 9.57
N GLN A 193 -6.12 -12.90 10.30
CA GLN A 193 -6.15 -12.84 11.76
C GLN A 193 -6.60 -11.46 12.25
N LEU A 194 -6.13 -10.39 11.64
CA LEU A 194 -6.57 -9.03 11.93
C LEU A 194 -8.08 -8.87 11.71
N PHE A 195 -8.63 -9.37 10.61
CA PHE A 195 -10.06 -9.29 10.31
C PHE A 195 -10.91 -10.01 11.36
N LYS A 196 -10.49 -11.21 11.80
CA LYS A 196 -11.15 -11.91 12.91
C LYS A 196 -11.17 -11.05 14.19
N THR A 197 -10.06 -10.41 14.51
CA THR A 197 -9.95 -9.50 15.66
C THR A 197 -10.88 -8.30 15.51
N LEU A 198 -10.89 -7.64 14.34
CA LEU A 198 -11.75 -6.47 14.10
C LEU A 198 -13.23 -6.82 14.16
N ARG A 199 -13.63 -7.98 13.62
CA ARG A 199 -15.01 -8.48 13.76
C ARG A 199 -15.38 -8.75 15.23
N LEU A 200 -14.45 -9.32 16.01
CA LEU A 200 -14.66 -9.52 17.45
C LEU A 200 -14.81 -8.18 18.19
N VAL A 201 -13.97 -7.20 17.91
CA VAL A 201 -14.03 -5.85 18.50
C VAL A 201 -15.36 -5.17 18.13
N ALA A 202 -15.78 -5.26 16.88
CA ALA A 202 -17.04 -4.70 16.41
C ALA A 202 -18.26 -5.37 17.08
N SER A 203 -18.25 -6.70 17.26
CA SER A 203 -19.31 -7.44 17.94
C SER A 203 -19.49 -7.04 19.42
N GLN A 204 -18.46 -6.43 20.03
CA GLN A 204 -18.51 -5.87 21.38
C GLN A 204 -19.04 -4.42 21.42
N GLY A 205 -19.53 -3.90 20.28
CA GLY A 205 -20.13 -2.57 20.16
C GLY A 205 -19.14 -1.44 19.83
N VAL A 206 -17.88 -1.74 19.56
CA VAL A 206 -16.89 -0.76 19.07
C VAL A 206 -17.12 -0.52 17.59
N SER A 207 -17.35 0.72 17.18
CA SER A 207 -17.42 1.07 15.76
C SER A 207 -16.02 1.16 15.15
N ILE A 208 -15.88 0.83 13.87
CA ILE A 208 -14.59 0.86 13.19
C ILE A 208 -14.72 1.71 11.92
N LEU A 209 -13.85 2.71 11.77
CA LEU A 209 -13.59 3.38 10.50
C LEU A 209 -12.36 2.76 9.87
N TYR A 210 -12.55 2.09 8.73
CA TYR A 210 -11.52 1.35 8.02
C TYR A 210 -11.16 2.05 6.71
N ILE A 211 -9.90 2.47 6.58
CA ILE A 211 -9.40 3.12 5.37
C ILE A 211 -8.46 2.13 4.68
N SER A 212 -8.79 1.76 3.46
CA SER A 212 -7.94 0.95 2.60
C SER A 212 -8.24 1.27 1.13
N HIS A 213 -7.27 1.07 0.27
CA HIS A 213 -7.46 1.10 -1.18
C HIS A 213 -7.61 -0.33 -1.75
N LYS A 214 -7.44 -1.37 -0.93
CA LYS A 214 -7.58 -2.78 -1.29
C LYS A 214 -9.06 -3.19 -1.23
N LEU A 215 -9.70 -3.20 -2.38
CA LEU A 215 -11.15 -3.37 -2.51
C LEU A 215 -11.65 -4.74 -2.02
N HIS A 216 -10.84 -5.81 -2.16
CA HIS A 216 -11.19 -7.11 -1.64
C HIS A 216 -11.28 -7.13 -0.10
N GLU A 217 -10.40 -6.37 0.61
CA GLU A 217 -10.45 -6.22 2.06
C GLU A 217 -11.75 -5.53 2.50
N ILE A 218 -12.14 -4.48 1.76
CA ILE A 218 -13.39 -3.74 2.03
C ILE A 218 -14.59 -4.67 1.87
N LYS A 219 -14.61 -5.46 0.80
CA LYS A 219 -15.67 -6.42 0.52
C LYS A 219 -15.77 -7.53 1.57
N GLU A 220 -14.63 -8.01 2.07
CA GLU A 220 -14.56 -9.06 3.09
C GLU A 220 -14.92 -8.54 4.49
N LEU A 221 -14.47 -7.34 4.87
CA LEU A 221 -14.50 -6.87 6.25
C LEU A 221 -15.66 -5.91 6.54
N CYS A 222 -15.99 -4.98 5.63
CA CYS A 222 -16.79 -3.81 5.94
C CYS A 222 -18.29 -4.04 5.67
N ASP A 223 -19.12 -3.46 6.53
CA ASP A 223 -20.58 -3.56 6.43
C ASP A 223 -21.13 -2.52 5.45
N GLU A 224 -20.54 -1.31 5.43
CA GLU A 224 -20.93 -0.19 4.57
C GLU A 224 -19.68 0.62 4.18
N ALA A 225 -19.74 1.32 3.06
CA ALA A 225 -18.66 2.18 2.62
C ALA A 225 -19.14 3.54 2.12
N THR A 226 -18.41 4.60 2.49
CA THR A 226 -18.56 5.95 1.94
C THR A 226 -17.45 6.23 0.94
N ILE A 227 -17.83 6.65 -0.26
CA ILE A 227 -16.90 6.95 -1.34
C ILE A 227 -16.61 8.44 -1.39
N LEU A 228 -15.33 8.79 -1.24
CA LEU A 228 -14.83 10.16 -1.38
C LEU A 228 -14.13 10.36 -2.72
N ARG A 229 -14.46 11.45 -3.41
CA ARG A 229 -13.78 11.88 -4.63
C ARG A 229 -13.67 13.40 -4.69
N ASN A 230 -12.45 13.92 -4.90
CA ASN A 230 -12.18 15.36 -4.93
C ASN A 230 -12.75 16.12 -3.72
N GLY A 231 -12.60 15.55 -2.53
CA GLY A 231 -13.07 16.16 -1.28
C GLY A 231 -14.57 16.07 -1.02
N LYS A 232 -15.35 15.35 -1.83
CA LYS A 232 -16.81 15.21 -1.69
C LYS A 232 -17.21 13.75 -1.53
N VAL A 233 -18.31 13.50 -0.83
CA VAL A 233 -18.98 12.20 -0.84
C VAL A 233 -19.69 12.04 -2.18
N THR A 234 -19.39 10.96 -2.90
CA THR A 234 -19.99 10.64 -4.19
C THR A 234 -20.93 9.44 -4.15
N GLY A 235 -20.93 8.70 -3.04
CA GLY A 235 -21.85 7.58 -2.84
C GLY A 235 -21.67 6.88 -1.51
N TYR A 236 -22.71 6.13 -1.16
CA TYR A 236 -22.75 5.17 -0.06
C TYR A 236 -23.06 3.81 -0.68
N VAL A 237 -22.33 2.78 -0.31
CA VAL A 237 -22.48 1.45 -0.91
C VAL A 237 -22.38 0.36 0.15
N LEU A 238 -23.06 -0.76 -0.10
CA LEU A 238 -22.88 -2.00 0.63
C LEU A 238 -21.82 -2.84 -0.12
N PRO A 239 -20.61 -3.02 0.43
CA PRO A 239 -19.53 -3.70 -0.29
C PRO A 239 -19.89 -5.15 -0.68
N SER A 240 -20.73 -5.82 0.11
CA SER A 240 -21.20 -7.18 -0.16
C SER A 240 -22.05 -7.29 -1.43
N GLU A 241 -22.74 -6.22 -1.84
CA GLU A 241 -23.64 -6.19 -3.00
C GLU A 241 -22.94 -5.73 -4.30
N ASN A 242 -21.69 -5.27 -4.21
CA ASN A 242 -20.95 -4.73 -5.33
C ASN A 242 -19.74 -5.61 -5.66
N SER A 243 -19.43 -5.78 -6.95
CA SER A 243 -18.18 -6.38 -7.39
C SER A 243 -16.99 -5.45 -7.11
N THR A 244 -15.78 -6.00 -7.04
CA THR A 244 -14.54 -5.21 -6.90
C THR A 244 -14.38 -4.19 -8.03
N SER A 245 -14.78 -4.56 -9.26
CA SER A 245 -14.75 -3.68 -10.43
C SER A 245 -15.73 -2.50 -10.29
N GLU A 246 -16.94 -2.73 -9.77
CA GLU A 246 -17.92 -1.67 -9.53
C GLU A 246 -17.45 -0.71 -8.44
N LEU A 247 -16.92 -1.21 -7.33
CA LEU A 247 -16.33 -0.38 -6.28
C LEU A 247 -15.18 0.48 -6.84
N ALA A 248 -14.30 -0.09 -7.65
CA ALA A 248 -13.23 0.63 -8.31
C ALA A 248 -13.76 1.71 -9.28
N LYS A 249 -14.79 1.40 -10.07
CA LYS A 249 -15.45 2.36 -10.97
C LYS A 249 -16.06 3.54 -10.18
N LEU A 250 -16.69 3.27 -9.04
CA LEU A 250 -17.25 4.31 -8.19
C LEU A 250 -16.17 5.21 -7.58
N MET A 251 -15.04 4.65 -7.17
CA MET A 251 -13.90 5.40 -6.62
C MET A 251 -13.28 6.33 -7.66
N ILE A 252 -13.06 5.83 -8.88
CA ILE A 252 -12.33 6.53 -9.95
C ILE A 252 -13.29 7.40 -10.78
N GLY A 253 -14.55 7.00 -10.89
CA GLY A 253 -15.58 7.68 -11.68
C GLY A 253 -15.53 7.42 -13.18
N ARG A 254 -14.79 6.39 -13.61
CA ARG A 254 -14.71 5.89 -15.00
C ARG A 254 -14.51 4.38 -15.02
N GLU A 255 -14.79 3.74 -16.13
CA GLU A 255 -14.50 2.32 -16.31
C GLU A 255 -13.01 2.05 -16.25
N LEU A 256 -12.66 0.94 -15.61
CA LEU A 256 -11.29 0.46 -15.58
C LEU A 256 -11.01 -0.30 -16.87
N PRO A 257 -9.93 0.00 -17.60
CA PRO A 257 -9.49 -0.86 -18.68
C PRO A 257 -9.06 -2.21 -18.09
N THR A 258 -9.42 -3.31 -18.75
CA THR A 258 -8.87 -4.63 -18.46
C THR A 258 -7.44 -4.70 -18.97
N TYR A 259 -6.53 -5.33 -18.23
CA TYR A 259 -5.16 -5.53 -18.69
C TYR A 259 -5.16 -6.44 -19.93
N ALA A 260 -4.51 -5.98 -20.99
CA ALA A 260 -4.30 -6.79 -22.17
C ALA A 260 -3.03 -7.63 -21.98
N HIS A 261 -3.19 -8.91 -21.66
CA HIS A 261 -2.08 -9.86 -21.59
C HIS A 261 -1.84 -10.47 -22.99
N ALA A 262 -1.14 -9.74 -23.86
CA ALA A 262 -0.61 -10.35 -25.07
C ALA A 262 0.60 -11.24 -24.69
N GLU A 263 0.71 -12.44 -25.28
CA GLU A 263 1.89 -13.28 -25.05
C GLU A 263 3.09 -12.74 -25.81
N TYR A 264 4.27 -12.82 -25.21
CA TYR A 264 5.51 -12.53 -25.91
C TYR A 264 5.82 -13.67 -26.89
N THR A 265 5.92 -13.32 -28.18
CA THR A 265 6.16 -14.28 -29.27
C THR A 265 7.61 -14.35 -29.72
N GLY A 266 8.50 -13.59 -29.11
CA GLY A 266 9.92 -13.58 -29.43
C GLY A 266 10.69 -14.75 -28.79
N GLU A 267 11.99 -14.82 -29.08
CA GLU A 267 12.88 -15.80 -28.47
C GLU A 267 13.16 -15.46 -27.00
N HIS A 268 12.93 -16.41 -26.09
CA HIS A 268 13.25 -16.28 -24.67
C HIS A 268 14.76 -16.47 -24.47
N ARG A 269 15.48 -15.36 -24.35
CA ARG A 269 16.92 -15.34 -24.04
C ARG A 269 17.13 -14.72 -22.67
N THR A 270 18.01 -15.32 -21.85
CA THR A 270 18.39 -14.73 -20.56
C THR A 270 19.16 -13.43 -20.79
N LEU A 271 18.62 -12.32 -20.32
CA LEU A 271 19.22 -10.99 -20.42
C LEU A 271 19.90 -10.55 -19.13
N PHE A 272 19.42 -11.03 -17.98
CA PHE A 272 19.99 -10.70 -16.67
C PHE A 272 20.08 -11.97 -15.82
N GLN A 273 21.21 -12.18 -15.17
CA GLN A 273 21.44 -13.37 -14.36
C GLN A 273 22.20 -13.04 -13.08
N VAL A 274 21.75 -13.63 -11.97
CA VAL A 274 22.43 -13.59 -10.67
C VAL A 274 22.82 -15.02 -10.28
N LYS A 275 24.10 -15.20 -9.92
CA LYS A 275 24.69 -16.50 -9.58
C LYS A 275 25.28 -16.46 -8.18
N ASN A 276 24.74 -17.26 -7.27
CA ASN A 276 25.28 -17.46 -5.92
C ASN A 276 25.68 -16.14 -5.23
N LEU A 277 24.83 -15.11 -5.36
CA LEU A 277 25.08 -13.80 -4.78
C LEU A 277 24.98 -13.90 -3.25
N ASN A 278 26.06 -13.55 -2.59
CA ASN A 278 26.16 -13.46 -1.14
C ASN A 278 26.62 -12.06 -0.76
N TYR A 279 25.99 -11.50 0.25
CA TYR A 279 26.30 -10.18 0.76
C TYR A 279 26.16 -10.17 2.29
N GLU A 280 27.20 -9.75 2.96
CA GLU A 280 27.18 -9.52 4.42
C GLU A 280 27.08 -8.01 4.63
N THR A 281 26.11 -7.59 5.42
CA THR A 281 25.92 -6.18 5.77
C THR A 281 26.58 -5.87 7.11
N ASP A 282 27.23 -4.70 7.18
CA ASP A 282 27.77 -4.16 8.44
C ASP A 282 26.71 -3.34 9.21
N ASP A 283 25.53 -3.09 8.59
CA ASP A 283 24.42 -2.41 9.23
C ASP A 283 23.73 -3.35 10.23
N PRO A 284 23.67 -2.99 11.53
CA PRO A 284 22.98 -3.79 12.54
C PRO A 284 21.51 -4.07 12.24
N PHE A 285 20.87 -3.24 11.42
CA PHE A 285 19.47 -3.35 11.02
C PHE A 285 19.32 -3.90 9.59
N GLY A 286 20.41 -4.10 8.87
CA GLY A 286 20.42 -4.66 7.53
C GLY A 286 20.25 -6.16 7.51
N VAL A 287 19.94 -6.71 6.34
CA VAL A 287 19.76 -8.15 6.12
C VAL A 287 20.84 -8.68 5.18
N SER A 288 21.64 -9.62 5.66
CA SER A 288 22.63 -10.32 4.83
C SER A 288 21.93 -11.23 3.82
N LEU A 289 22.40 -11.22 2.57
CA LEU A 289 21.88 -12.06 1.49
C LEU A 289 22.70 -13.35 1.36
N SER A 290 22.01 -14.45 1.16
CA SER A 290 22.64 -15.77 1.08
C SER A 290 22.20 -16.54 -0.15
N ASN A 291 23.16 -16.87 -1.01
CA ASN A 291 23.00 -17.73 -2.19
C ASN A 291 21.84 -17.31 -3.11
N ILE A 292 21.70 -16.01 -3.39
CA ILE A 292 20.67 -15.51 -4.30
C ILE A 292 20.97 -15.97 -5.73
N GLN A 293 19.97 -16.56 -6.36
CA GLN A 293 20.04 -17.00 -7.76
C GLN A 293 18.75 -16.59 -8.47
N LEU A 294 18.88 -15.94 -9.62
CA LEU A 294 17.76 -15.63 -10.50
C LEU A 294 18.20 -15.51 -11.95
N ASN A 295 17.32 -15.85 -12.87
CA ASN A 295 17.43 -15.58 -14.29
C ASN A 295 16.24 -14.74 -14.72
N LEU A 296 16.47 -13.78 -15.60
CA LEU A 296 15.43 -12.93 -16.15
C LEU A 296 15.55 -12.93 -17.68
N ASN A 297 14.48 -13.35 -18.34
CA ASN A 297 14.49 -13.57 -19.79
C ASN A 297 13.85 -12.40 -20.55
N SER A 298 14.18 -12.27 -21.81
CA SER A 298 13.54 -11.31 -22.72
C SER A 298 12.02 -11.55 -22.75
N GLY A 299 11.24 -10.48 -22.66
CA GLY A 299 9.78 -10.54 -22.68
C GLY A 299 9.13 -11.08 -21.39
N GLU A 300 9.91 -11.26 -20.33
CA GLU A 300 9.45 -11.78 -19.04
C GLU A 300 9.35 -10.69 -17.98
N ILE A 301 8.30 -10.76 -17.15
CA ILE A 301 8.21 -10.02 -15.91
C ILE A 301 8.36 -11.02 -14.75
N LEU A 302 9.48 -10.92 -14.03
CA LEU A 302 9.73 -11.67 -12.81
C LEU A 302 9.37 -10.81 -11.60
N GLY A 303 8.42 -11.27 -10.79
CA GLY A 303 8.05 -10.65 -9.53
C GLY A 303 8.89 -11.17 -8.36
N ILE A 304 9.33 -10.29 -7.47
CA ILE A 304 9.87 -10.68 -6.16
C ILE A 304 8.92 -10.15 -5.10
N ALA A 305 8.23 -11.07 -4.42
CA ALA A 305 7.41 -10.78 -3.25
C ALA A 305 8.27 -10.82 -1.98
N GLY A 306 7.89 -10.03 -0.98
CA GLY A 306 8.54 -10.06 0.33
C GLY A 306 8.00 -8.97 1.23
N ILE A 307 8.07 -9.18 2.54
CA ILE A 307 7.73 -8.16 3.53
C ILE A 307 8.94 -7.24 3.69
N SER A 308 8.72 -5.95 3.89
CA SER A 308 9.78 -4.97 4.16
C SER A 308 10.77 -5.46 5.22
N GLY A 309 12.07 -5.21 5.00
CA GLY A 309 13.13 -5.64 5.90
C GLY A 309 13.57 -7.10 5.74
N ASN A 310 13.31 -7.74 4.61
CA ASN A 310 13.78 -9.09 4.30
C ASN A 310 14.98 -9.14 3.34
N GLY A 311 15.63 -8.00 3.05
CA GLY A 311 16.81 -7.91 2.20
C GLY A 311 16.54 -7.30 0.82
N GLN A 312 15.36 -6.73 0.58
CA GLN A 312 15.00 -6.10 -0.70
C GLN A 312 15.91 -4.92 -1.04
N SER A 313 16.19 -4.06 -0.05
CA SER A 313 17.04 -2.87 -0.24
C SER A 313 18.48 -3.25 -0.58
N GLU A 314 19.02 -4.25 0.11
CA GLU A 314 20.37 -4.78 -0.13
C GLU A 314 20.46 -5.43 -1.51
N LEU A 315 19.46 -6.24 -1.86
CA LEU A 315 19.38 -6.85 -3.19
C LEU A 315 19.33 -5.78 -4.28
N LEU A 316 18.45 -4.79 -4.14
CA LEU A 316 18.32 -3.69 -5.10
C LEU A 316 19.62 -2.89 -5.26
N ALA A 317 20.32 -2.58 -4.16
CA ALA A 317 21.58 -1.85 -4.18
C ALA A 317 22.67 -2.62 -4.97
N LEU A 318 22.73 -3.94 -4.82
CA LEU A 318 23.66 -4.81 -5.54
C LEU A 318 23.28 -4.95 -7.03
N LEU A 319 21.98 -5.07 -7.35
CA LEU A 319 21.51 -5.22 -8.72
C LEU A 319 21.58 -3.90 -9.50
N SER A 320 21.33 -2.75 -8.85
CA SER A 320 21.44 -1.42 -9.48
C SER A 320 22.89 -0.95 -9.70
N GLY A 321 23.85 -1.49 -8.93
CA GLY A 321 25.24 -1.05 -8.93
C GLY A 321 25.51 0.15 -8.01
N GLU A 322 24.62 0.43 -7.07
CA GLU A 322 24.86 1.34 -5.95
C GLU A 322 25.86 0.73 -4.97
N GLN A 323 25.80 -0.61 -4.83
CA GLN A 323 26.82 -1.43 -4.19
C GLN A 323 27.38 -2.45 -5.18
N THR A 324 28.65 -2.82 -5.01
CA THR A 324 29.31 -3.82 -5.85
C THR A 324 29.17 -5.21 -5.26
N ALA A 325 28.98 -6.20 -6.14
CA ALA A 325 29.01 -7.62 -5.79
C ALA A 325 30.39 -8.21 -6.05
N LYS A 326 30.67 -9.41 -5.54
CA LYS A 326 31.87 -10.15 -5.89
C LYS A 326 31.82 -10.53 -7.38
N LYS A 327 32.97 -10.49 -8.03
CA LYS A 327 33.13 -10.84 -9.46
C LYS A 327 32.45 -12.19 -9.76
N GLY A 328 31.73 -12.23 -10.88
CA GLY A 328 31.05 -13.45 -11.35
C GLY A 328 29.70 -13.72 -10.72
N GLN A 329 29.11 -12.75 -10.01
CA GLN A 329 27.82 -12.93 -9.37
C GLN A 329 26.64 -12.27 -10.09
N VAL A 330 26.87 -11.19 -10.86
CA VAL A 330 25.81 -10.46 -11.57
C VAL A 330 26.21 -10.27 -13.04
N PHE A 331 25.33 -10.70 -13.94
CA PHE A 331 25.55 -10.64 -15.38
C PHE A 331 24.42 -9.91 -16.10
N LEU A 332 24.79 -9.11 -17.10
CA LEU A 332 23.86 -8.44 -18.03
C LEU A 332 24.33 -8.73 -19.46
N LEU A 333 23.47 -9.33 -20.29
CA LEU A 333 23.81 -9.69 -21.68
C LEU A 333 25.13 -10.48 -21.79
N ASP A 334 25.29 -11.47 -20.91
CA ASP A 334 26.52 -12.31 -20.80
C ASP A 334 27.79 -11.56 -20.32
N HIS A 335 27.70 -10.26 -20.03
CA HIS A 335 28.79 -9.49 -19.43
C HIS A 335 28.72 -9.53 -17.90
N ASP A 336 29.84 -9.83 -17.25
CA ASP A 336 29.96 -9.69 -15.79
C ASP A 336 29.94 -8.20 -15.42
N ILE A 337 28.88 -7.81 -14.69
CA ILE A 337 28.66 -6.44 -14.24
C ILE A 337 28.80 -6.28 -12.72
N SER A 338 29.29 -7.32 -12.03
CA SER A 338 29.34 -7.39 -10.58
C SER A 338 30.03 -6.18 -9.94
N GLU A 339 31.14 -5.74 -10.51
CA GLU A 339 31.95 -4.63 -9.98
C GLU A 339 31.66 -3.28 -10.69
N LEU A 340 30.71 -3.25 -11.66
CA LEU A 340 30.37 -2.04 -12.39
C LEU A 340 29.45 -1.12 -11.58
N SER A 341 29.73 0.17 -11.66
CA SER A 341 28.86 1.22 -11.09
C SER A 341 27.51 1.31 -11.79
N ALA A 342 26.50 1.91 -11.15
CA ALA A 342 25.18 2.12 -11.72
C ALA A 342 25.21 2.83 -13.10
N GLY A 343 26.10 3.82 -13.27
CA GLY A 343 26.27 4.51 -14.55
C GLY A 343 26.77 3.57 -15.66
N GLN A 344 27.74 2.71 -15.38
CA GLN A 344 28.28 1.73 -16.34
C GLN A 344 27.24 0.66 -16.70
N ARG A 345 26.42 0.22 -15.73
CA ARG A 345 25.31 -0.72 -15.99
C ARG A 345 24.23 -0.09 -16.87
N ARG A 346 23.95 1.20 -16.70
CA ARG A 346 23.05 1.96 -17.58
C ARG A 346 23.55 2.00 -19.02
N ASP A 347 24.85 2.14 -19.24
CA ASP A 347 25.46 2.10 -20.58
C ASP A 347 25.23 0.78 -21.31
N LEU A 348 25.10 -0.31 -20.55
CA LEU A 348 24.82 -1.63 -21.09
C LEU A 348 23.31 -1.88 -21.30
N GLY A 349 22.46 -0.95 -20.87
CA GLY A 349 21.00 -1.01 -21.05
C GLY A 349 20.22 -1.45 -19.81
N LEU A 350 20.77 -1.29 -18.59
CA LEU A 350 20.03 -1.50 -17.34
C LEU A 350 19.29 -0.22 -16.94
N GLY A 351 17.95 -0.27 -16.91
CA GLY A 351 17.11 0.74 -16.29
C GLY A 351 16.82 0.40 -14.82
N PHE A 352 16.71 1.42 -13.97
CA PHE A 352 16.43 1.23 -12.55
C PHE A 352 15.47 2.29 -12.02
N VAL A 353 14.40 1.84 -11.35
CA VAL A 353 13.42 2.69 -10.64
C VAL A 353 13.44 2.28 -9.16
N PRO A 354 13.93 3.16 -8.27
CA PRO A 354 13.94 2.89 -6.83
C PRO A 354 12.54 3.04 -6.23
N GLU A 355 12.37 2.51 -5.02
CA GLU A 355 11.15 2.65 -4.22
C GLU A 355 10.90 4.11 -3.83
N GLU A 356 11.92 4.79 -3.30
CA GLU A 356 11.83 6.18 -2.88
C GLU A 356 11.79 7.13 -4.08
N ARG A 357 10.65 7.78 -4.27
CA ARG A 357 10.45 8.72 -5.40
C ARG A 357 11.24 10.00 -5.25
N LEU A 358 11.12 10.65 -4.08
CA LEU A 358 11.86 11.89 -3.75
C LEU A 358 13.09 11.55 -2.90
N GLY A 359 14.22 12.10 -3.29
CA GLY A 359 15.53 11.83 -2.69
C GLY A 359 16.35 10.83 -3.50
N ARG A 360 15.76 9.72 -3.96
CA ARG A 360 16.45 8.68 -4.72
C ARG A 360 16.01 8.61 -6.18
N GLY A 361 14.72 8.52 -6.46
CA GLY A 361 14.17 8.48 -7.82
C GLY A 361 14.22 9.85 -8.53
N ALA A 362 13.99 10.93 -7.79
CA ALA A 362 14.06 12.30 -8.26
C ALA A 362 14.52 13.26 -7.15
N VAL A 363 15.29 14.28 -7.51
CA VAL A 363 15.74 15.33 -6.58
C VAL A 363 14.62 16.36 -6.43
N PRO A 364 14.10 16.59 -5.20
CA PRO A 364 12.88 17.38 -4.97
C PRO A 364 12.89 18.80 -5.54
N ASN A 365 13.99 19.51 -5.36
CA ASN A 365 14.15 20.93 -5.74
C ASN A 365 14.66 21.13 -7.18
N MET A 366 14.91 20.06 -7.92
CA MET A 366 15.26 20.13 -9.33
C MET A 366 14.01 20.10 -10.21
N THR A 367 14.09 20.77 -11.37
CA THR A 367 13.04 20.70 -12.39
C THR A 367 12.94 19.30 -12.99
N LEU A 368 11.84 18.97 -13.65
CA LEU A 368 11.70 17.69 -14.36
C LEU A 368 12.76 17.53 -15.45
N ALA A 369 13.10 18.62 -16.16
CA ALA A 369 14.19 18.63 -17.13
C ALA A 369 15.53 18.30 -16.47
N GLN A 370 15.88 18.91 -15.35
CA GLN A 370 17.10 18.61 -14.61
C GLN A 370 17.11 17.16 -14.09
N ASN A 371 15.97 16.68 -13.56
CA ASN A 371 15.83 15.30 -13.13
C ASN A 371 15.97 14.29 -14.29
N THR A 372 15.55 14.65 -15.49
CA THR A 372 15.78 13.83 -16.69
C THR A 372 17.28 13.66 -16.95
N LEU A 373 18.07 14.72 -16.80
CA LEU A 373 19.51 14.68 -17.03
C LEU A 373 20.25 13.69 -16.12
N LEU A 374 19.77 13.49 -14.88
CA LEU A 374 20.44 12.64 -13.89
C LEU A 374 20.61 11.18 -14.36
N THR A 375 19.64 10.63 -15.07
CA THR A 375 19.66 9.24 -15.52
C THR A 375 19.84 9.11 -17.04
N ALA A 376 19.36 10.08 -17.83
CA ALA A 376 19.43 10.08 -19.28
C ALA A 376 20.64 10.88 -19.84
N PHE A 377 21.59 11.22 -19.00
CA PHE A 377 22.77 12.02 -19.35
C PHE A 377 23.50 11.50 -20.60
N ARG A 378 23.56 10.17 -20.78
CA ARG A 378 24.24 9.51 -21.90
C ARG A 378 23.36 9.31 -23.15
N GLN A 379 22.10 9.69 -23.11
CA GLN A 379 21.17 9.64 -24.26
C GLN A 379 21.32 10.86 -25.20
N GLY A 380 22.56 11.32 -25.38
CA GLY A 380 22.85 12.49 -26.24
C GLY A 380 22.47 13.84 -25.60
N LEU A 381 22.14 13.87 -24.30
CA LEU A 381 21.87 15.09 -23.55
C LEU A 381 23.16 15.80 -23.10
N ASN A 382 24.29 15.14 -23.25
CA ASN A 382 25.62 15.70 -23.08
C ASN A 382 26.42 15.51 -24.39
N LYS A 383 27.07 16.58 -24.81
CA LYS A 383 27.99 16.54 -25.95
C LYS A 383 29.30 17.24 -25.56
N TRP A 384 30.40 16.51 -25.55
CA TRP A 384 31.74 17.04 -25.24
C TRP A 384 31.86 17.68 -23.85
N GLY A 385 31.12 17.15 -22.87
CA GLY A 385 31.05 17.70 -21.51
C GLY A 385 30.01 18.82 -21.32
N PHE A 386 29.37 19.30 -22.38
CA PHE A 386 28.34 20.35 -22.32
C PHE A 386 26.93 19.78 -22.37
N ILE A 387 26.09 20.23 -21.42
CA ILE A 387 24.68 19.86 -21.35
C ILE A 387 23.92 20.49 -22.53
N GLN A 388 23.16 19.65 -23.24
CA GLN A 388 22.29 20.08 -24.34
C GLN A 388 20.92 20.46 -23.77
N PHE A 389 20.79 21.69 -23.23
CA PHE A 389 19.58 22.15 -22.51
C PHE A 389 18.29 21.96 -23.30
N GLU A 390 18.28 22.34 -24.59
CA GLU A 390 17.08 22.20 -25.45
C GLU A 390 16.65 20.74 -25.57
N LYS A 391 17.61 19.83 -25.78
CA LYS A 391 17.33 18.38 -25.86
C LYS A 391 16.86 17.83 -24.53
N THR A 392 17.40 18.31 -23.41
CA THR A 392 17.01 17.90 -22.07
C THR A 392 15.56 18.31 -21.78
N VAL A 393 15.19 19.55 -22.13
CA VAL A 393 13.83 20.03 -22.01
C VAL A 393 12.88 19.27 -22.93
N ALA A 394 13.28 19.00 -24.18
CA ALA A 394 12.49 18.25 -25.15
C ALA A 394 12.25 16.80 -24.67
N PHE A 395 13.26 16.14 -24.10
CA PHE A 395 13.13 14.78 -23.53
C PHE A 395 12.16 14.78 -22.34
N ALA A 396 12.27 15.74 -21.44
CA ALA A 396 11.34 15.86 -20.31
C ALA A 396 9.91 16.13 -20.79
N GLN A 397 9.73 16.98 -21.81
CA GLN A 397 8.43 17.25 -22.42
C GLN A 397 7.84 15.99 -23.05
N GLN A 398 8.63 15.22 -23.79
CA GLN A 398 8.23 13.92 -24.36
C GLN A 398 7.78 12.94 -23.26
N CYS A 399 8.50 12.91 -22.12
CA CYS A 399 8.13 12.09 -20.98
C CYS A 399 6.77 12.54 -20.41
N ILE A 400 6.57 13.82 -20.21
CA ILE A 400 5.31 14.40 -19.70
C ILE A 400 4.14 14.00 -20.61
N GLU A 401 4.29 14.17 -21.92
CA GLU A 401 3.23 13.89 -22.91
C GLU A 401 2.94 12.41 -23.04
N LYS A 402 3.97 11.58 -23.27
CA LYS A 402 3.80 10.15 -23.53
C LYS A 402 3.24 9.38 -22.33
N PHE A 403 3.59 9.80 -21.11
CA PHE A 403 3.16 9.11 -19.88
C PHE A 403 2.02 9.85 -19.15
N GLY A 404 1.45 10.87 -19.76
CA GLY A 404 0.29 11.58 -19.22
C GLY A 404 0.56 12.19 -17.84
N VAL A 405 1.75 12.77 -17.65
CA VAL A 405 2.16 13.39 -16.39
C VAL A 405 1.48 14.75 -16.26
N LYS A 406 0.68 14.95 -15.22
CA LYS A 406 0.08 16.26 -14.92
C LYS A 406 1.11 17.14 -14.20
N ALA A 407 1.77 18.00 -14.95
CA ALA A 407 2.75 18.97 -14.47
C ALA A 407 2.60 20.30 -15.21
N ALA A 408 3.11 21.40 -14.64
CA ALA A 408 3.14 22.73 -15.28
C ALA A 408 4.17 22.82 -16.43
N GLY A 409 4.78 21.69 -16.81
CA GLY A 409 5.77 21.58 -17.86
C GLY A 409 7.14 21.11 -17.34
N PRO A 410 8.18 21.02 -18.22
CA PRO A 410 9.51 20.51 -17.87
C PRO A 410 10.24 21.32 -16.80
N GLN A 411 9.84 22.56 -16.57
CA GLN A 411 10.43 23.46 -15.57
C GLN A 411 9.77 23.31 -14.18
N ALA A 412 8.72 22.50 -14.04
CA ALA A 412 8.12 22.21 -12.74
C ALA A 412 9.12 21.45 -11.85
N GLU A 413 9.22 21.82 -10.58
CA GLU A 413 10.02 21.09 -9.59
C GLU A 413 9.39 19.73 -9.29
N ALA A 414 10.21 18.68 -9.10
CA ALA A 414 9.73 17.32 -8.82
C ALA A 414 8.81 17.25 -7.59
N ARG A 415 9.11 18.02 -6.53
CA ARG A 415 8.29 18.10 -5.31
C ARG A 415 6.90 18.70 -5.51
N SER A 416 6.66 19.39 -6.62
CA SER A 416 5.36 20.01 -6.92
C SER A 416 4.35 19.01 -7.50
N LEU A 417 4.80 17.82 -7.89
CA LEU A 417 3.94 16.80 -8.46
C LEU A 417 3.28 15.95 -7.36
N SER A 418 2.06 15.47 -7.64
CA SER A 418 1.47 14.40 -6.82
C SER A 418 2.28 13.11 -6.96
N GLY A 419 2.21 12.22 -5.96
CA GLY A 419 2.95 10.96 -5.94
C GLY A 419 2.76 10.13 -7.21
N GLY A 420 1.54 10.00 -7.72
CA GLY A 420 1.25 9.29 -8.95
C GLY A 420 1.84 9.94 -10.20
N ASN A 421 1.81 11.27 -10.30
CA ASN A 421 2.42 11.97 -11.44
C ASN A 421 3.95 11.92 -11.40
N LEU A 422 4.53 12.00 -10.20
CA LEU A 422 5.98 11.84 -10.04
C LEU A 422 6.42 10.42 -10.42
N GLN A 423 5.66 9.40 -10.01
CA GLN A 423 5.95 8.00 -10.37
C GLN A 423 5.87 7.78 -11.88
N LYS A 424 4.82 8.28 -12.53
CA LYS A 424 4.71 8.25 -14.01
C LYS A 424 5.90 8.92 -14.69
N PHE A 425 6.37 10.04 -14.15
CA PHE A 425 7.55 10.72 -14.68
C PHE A 425 8.83 9.88 -14.51
N ILE A 426 9.07 9.31 -13.31
CA ILE A 426 10.26 8.50 -13.04
C ILE A 426 10.26 7.25 -13.91
N VAL A 427 9.16 6.50 -13.95
CA VAL A 427 9.02 5.30 -14.79
C VAL A 427 9.16 5.66 -16.27
N GLY A 428 8.46 6.71 -16.72
CA GLY A 428 8.51 7.17 -18.11
C GLY A 428 9.91 7.61 -18.55
N ARG A 429 10.63 8.30 -17.68
CA ARG A 429 12.02 8.70 -17.92
C ARG A 429 12.94 7.50 -18.14
N GLU A 430 12.79 6.43 -17.36
CA GLU A 430 13.59 5.22 -17.51
C GLU A 430 13.21 4.45 -18.79
N ILE A 431 11.90 4.32 -19.09
CA ILE A 431 11.42 3.63 -20.30
C ILE A 431 11.84 4.34 -21.59
N LEU A 432 11.83 5.67 -21.62
CA LEU A 432 12.25 6.45 -22.80
C LEU A 432 13.73 6.22 -23.17
N GLN A 433 14.54 5.74 -22.23
CA GLN A 433 15.92 5.37 -22.48
C GLN A 433 16.08 4.01 -23.19
N GLN A 434 14.97 3.31 -23.47
CA GLN A 434 14.93 2.01 -24.14
C GLN A 434 15.80 0.95 -23.45
N PRO A 435 15.55 0.68 -22.17
CA PRO A 435 16.34 -0.31 -21.43
C PRO A 435 16.14 -1.71 -22.03
N LYS A 436 17.16 -2.57 -21.95
CA LYS A 436 17.06 -3.99 -22.25
C LYS A 436 16.56 -4.78 -21.04
N VAL A 437 16.94 -4.32 -19.87
CA VAL A 437 16.48 -4.83 -18.57
C VAL A 437 16.01 -3.65 -17.73
N LEU A 438 14.85 -3.78 -17.11
CA LEU A 438 14.31 -2.80 -16.16
C LEU A 438 14.14 -3.45 -14.80
N ILE A 439 14.77 -2.90 -13.77
CA ILE A 439 14.54 -3.27 -12.37
C ILE A 439 13.72 -2.16 -11.73
N ILE A 440 12.60 -2.53 -11.14
CA ILE A 440 11.67 -1.55 -10.54
C ILE A 440 11.20 -2.05 -9.18
N SER A 441 11.31 -1.17 -8.17
CA SER A 441 10.82 -1.43 -6.82
C SER A 441 9.55 -0.65 -6.55
N GLN A 442 8.53 -1.32 -5.99
CA GLN A 442 7.28 -0.74 -5.53
C GLN A 442 6.63 0.19 -6.59
N PRO A 443 6.40 -0.28 -7.84
CA PRO A 443 6.03 0.59 -8.96
C PRO A 443 4.75 1.37 -8.73
N THR A 444 3.80 0.84 -7.97
CA THR A 444 2.50 1.48 -7.72
C THR A 444 2.24 1.86 -6.27
N TRP A 445 3.22 1.68 -5.38
CA TRP A 445 3.06 2.00 -3.96
C TRP A 445 2.68 3.48 -3.74
N GLY A 446 1.58 3.70 -3.00
CA GLY A 446 1.11 5.04 -2.63
C GLY A 446 0.77 5.94 -3.83
N VAL A 447 0.37 5.38 -4.99
CA VAL A 447 -0.23 6.11 -6.10
C VAL A 447 -1.73 5.83 -6.18
N ASP A 448 -2.45 6.67 -6.91
CA ASP A 448 -3.89 6.44 -7.15
C ASP A 448 -4.12 5.26 -8.11
N VAL A 449 -5.33 4.66 -8.04
CA VAL A 449 -5.68 3.47 -8.83
C VAL A 449 -5.49 3.70 -10.34
N GLY A 450 -5.83 4.89 -10.85
CA GLY A 450 -5.67 5.22 -12.26
C GLY A 450 -4.20 5.28 -12.69
N ALA A 451 -3.31 5.82 -11.84
CA ALA A 451 -1.88 5.82 -12.09
C ALA A 451 -1.29 4.41 -11.97
N SER A 452 -1.74 3.62 -10.98
CA SER A 452 -1.32 2.22 -10.81
C SER A 452 -1.61 1.40 -12.04
N MET A 453 -2.85 1.46 -12.54
CA MET A 453 -3.25 0.74 -13.76
C MET A 453 -2.43 1.15 -14.98
N PHE A 454 -2.21 2.45 -15.15
CA PHE A 454 -1.39 2.95 -16.26
C PHE A 454 0.05 2.41 -16.20
N ILE A 455 0.67 2.41 -15.00
CA ILE A 455 2.04 1.92 -14.81
C ILE A 455 2.10 0.41 -15.08
N ARG A 456 1.16 -0.38 -14.52
CA ARG A 456 1.09 -1.84 -14.72
C ARG A 456 0.95 -2.19 -16.19
N GLN A 457 0.01 -1.57 -16.91
CA GLN A 457 -0.13 -1.79 -18.36
C GLN A 457 1.12 -1.38 -19.12
N THR A 458 1.76 -0.27 -18.75
CA THR A 458 3.01 0.17 -19.38
C THR A 458 4.13 -0.86 -19.20
N LEU A 459 4.26 -1.49 -18.02
CA LEU A 459 5.24 -2.54 -17.78
C LEU A 459 4.94 -3.80 -18.60
N ILE A 460 3.67 -4.22 -18.67
CA ILE A 460 3.23 -5.34 -19.52
C ILE A 460 3.59 -5.05 -20.99
N ASP A 461 3.22 -3.89 -21.51
CA ASP A 461 3.50 -3.52 -22.90
C ASP A 461 5.00 -3.48 -23.21
N LEU A 462 5.81 -2.99 -22.24
CA LEU A 462 7.26 -2.93 -22.36
C LEU A 462 7.88 -4.34 -22.39
N SER A 463 7.42 -5.26 -21.54
CA SER A 463 7.91 -6.65 -21.55
C SER A 463 7.59 -7.33 -22.89
N ARG A 464 6.39 -7.09 -23.45
CA ARG A 464 5.97 -7.67 -24.74
C ARG A 464 6.79 -7.11 -25.94
N GLN A 465 7.53 -6.02 -25.73
CA GLN A 465 8.54 -5.53 -26.69
C GLN A 465 9.91 -6.20 -26.52
N GLY A 466 10.03 -7.20 -25.64
CA GLY A 466 11.26 -7.97 -25.42
C GLY A 466 12.12 -7.48 -24.25
N VAL A 467 11.70 -6.47 -23.51
CA VAL A 467 12.40 -6.00 -22.32
C VAL A 467 12.20 -7.01 -21.18
N ALA A 468 13.27 -7.36 -20.48
CA ALA A 468 13.23 -8.18 -19.29
C ALA A 468 12.96 -7.29 -18.06
N ILE A 469 11.95 -7.59 -17.26
CA ILE A 469 11.53 -6.72 -16.15
C ILE A 469 11.57 -7.48 -14.83
N LEU A 470 12.29 -6.93 -13.85
CA LEU A 470 12.26 -7.39 -12.46
C LEU A 470 11.43 -6.41 -11.63
N VAL A 471 10.34 -6.89 -11.05
CA VAL A 471 9.47 -6.11 -10.17
C VAL A 471 9.62 -6.60 -8.74
N ILE A 472 10.00 -5.72 -7.82
CA ILE A 472 9.99 -6.03 -6.39
C ILE A 472 8.81 -5.28 -5.77
N SER A 473 7.88 -6.01 -5.14
CA SER A 473 6.68 -5.42 -4.53
C SER A 473 6.24 -6.18 -3.28
N GLU A 474 5.71 -5.43 -2.32
CA GLU A 474 5.02 -5.98 -1.15
C GLU A 474 3.54 -6.28 -1.47
N GLU A 475 3.00 -5.69 -2.54
CA GLU A 475 1.63 -5.88 -2.98
C GLU A 475 1.51 -7.13 -3.86
N LEU A 476 0.99 -8.23 -3.28
CA LEU A 476 0.84 -9.49 -4.01
C LEU A 476 -0.11 -9.37 -5.21
N GLU A 477 -1.19 -8.60 -5.08
CA GLU A 477 -2.13 -8.37 -6.20
C GLU A 477 -1.42 -7.75 -7.40
N GLU A 478 -0.53 -6.78 -7.16
CA GLU A 478 0.28 -6.19 -8.22
C GLU A 478 1.11 -7.24 -8.95
N LEU A 479 1.80 -8.10 -8.18
CA LEU A 479 2.62 -9.16 -8.75
C LEU A 479 1.82 -10.19 -9.52
N PHE A 480 0.65 -10.61 -9.00
CA PHE A 480 -0.24 -11.54 -9.69
C PHE A 480 -0.81 -10.95 -10.99
N GLU A 481 -1.07 -9.64 -11.02
CA GLU A 481 -1.61 -8.99 -12.20
C GLU A 481 -0.60 -8.81 -13.34
N ILE A 482 0.69 -8.63 -13.04
CA ILE A 482 1.67 -8.26 -14.08
C ILE A 482 2.78 -9.29 -14.32
N SER A 483 3.06 -10.20 -13.36
CA SER A 483 4.21 -11.09 -13.44
C SER A 483 3.90 -12.39 -14.17
N ASP A 484 4.87 -12.89 -14.91
CA ASP A 484 4.83 -14.23 -15.50
C ASP A 484 5.24 -15.28 -14.45
N GLN A 485 6.25 -14.96 -13.61
CA GLN A 485 6.72 -15.78 -12.49
C GLN A 485 6.92 -14.93 -11.24
N ILE A 486 6.81 -15.56 -10.06
CA ILE A 486 6.99 -14.91 -8.76
C ILE A 486 8.00 -15.71 -7.93
N CYS A 487 8.98 -14.99 -7.36
CA CYS A 487 9.87 -15.47 -6.30
C CYS A 487 9.49 -14.79 -4.98
N VAL A 488 9.95 -15.35 -3.86
CA VAL A 488 9.79 -14.74 -2.53
C VAL A 488 11.15 -14.52 -1.90
N LEU A 489 11.39 -13.28 -1.43
CA LEU A 489 12.56 -12.93 -0.64
C LEU A 489 12.17 -12.90 0.84
N ALA A 490 12.75 -13.81 1.62
CA ALA A 490 12.50 -13.93 3.06
C ALA A 490 13.82 -14.21 3.80
N GLY A 491 14.14 -13.38 4.80
CA GLY A 491 15.35 -13.52 5.61
C GLY A 491 16.64 -13.59 4.77
N GLY A 492 16.76 -12.78 3.73
CA GLY A 492 17.92 -12.72 2.84
C GLY A 492 18.09 -13.90 1.90
N LYS A 493 17.07 -14.75 1.74
CA LYS A 493 17.06 -15.90 0.81
C LYS A 493 15.95 -15.75 -0.21
N LEU A 494 16.23 -16.09 -1.47
CA LEU A 494 15.27 -16.05 -2.56
C LEU A 494 14.74 -17.47 -2.84
N SER A 495 13.42 -17.63 -2.93
CA SER A 495 12.80 -18.90 -3.33
C SER A 495 13.02 -19.19 -4.81
N ALA A 496 12.78 -20.44 -5.23
CA ALA A 496 12.64 -20.75 -6.65
C ALA A 496 11.47 -19.96 -7.26
N PRO A 497 11.53 -19.59 -8.56
CA PRO A 497 10.41 -18.95 -9.25
C PRO A 497 9.25 -19.92 -9.43
N VAL A 498 8.03 -19.44 -9.21
CA VAL A 498 6.78 -20.15 -9.46
C VAL A 498 5.94 -19.39 -10.48
N PRO A 499 5.27 -20.06 -11.44
CA PRO A 499 4.39 -19.39 -12.39
C PRO A 499 3.26 -18.67 -11.66
N ALA A 500 3.04 -17.37 -11.94
CA ALA A 500 2.01 -16.58 -11.27
C ALA A 500 0.60 -17.17 -11.48
N LYS A 501 0.32 -17.76 -12.65
CA LYS A 501 -0.96 -18.40 -12.98
C LYS A 501 -1.26 -19.68 -12.18
N ASN A 502 -0.22 -20.34 -11.64
CA ASN A 502 -0.32 -21.63 -10.96
C ASN A 502 -0.14 -21.53 -9.44
N THR A 503 -0.15 -20.33 -8.89
CA THR A 503 0.01 -20.09 -7.45
C THR A 503 -1.04 -19.09 -6.96
N ASN A 504 -1.19 -18.97 -5.66
CA ASN A 504 -2.13 -18.05 -5.04
C ASN A 504 -1.48 -17.27 -3.89
N ALA A 505 -2.20 -16.24 -3.41
CA ALA A 505 -1.70 -15.36 -2.35
C ALA A 505 -1.40 -16.11 -1.04
N GLU A 506 -2.07 -17.23 -0.78
CA GLU A 506 -1.84 -18.02 0.42
C GLU A 506 -0.51 -18.76 0.37
N GLN A 507 -0.20 -19.40 -0.77
CA GLN A 507 1.06 -20.09 -1.00
C GLN A 507 2.25 -19.10 -0.96
N ILE A 508 2.14 -17.96 -1.65
CA ILE A 508 3.17 -16.92 -1.60
C ILE A 508 3.32 -16.37 -0.17
N GLY A 509 2.21 -16.15 0.54
CA GLY A 509 2.23 -15.67 1.92
C GLY A 509 2.90 -16.66 2.90
N LEU A 510 2.78 -17.97 2.70
CA LEU A 510 3.51 -18.98 3.48
C LEU A 510 5.02 -18.86 3.25
N LEU A 511 5.45 -18.74 1.99
CA LEU A 511 6.86 -18.51 1.65
C LEU A 511 7.39 -17.20 2.25
N MET A 512 6.58 -16.12 2.25
CA MET A 512 6.94 -14.84 2.86
C MET A 512 7.13 -14.92 4.38
N SER A 513 6.49 -15.87 5.06
CA SER A 513 6.67 -16.12 6.51
C SER A 513 7.91 -16.95 6.84
N GLY A 514 8.74 -17.30 5.84
CA GLY A 514 9.96 -18.08 6.03
C GLY A 514 9.75 -19.59 6.23
N ILE A 515 8.50 -20.06 6.09
CA ILE A 515 8.21 -21.49 6.09
C ILE A 515 8.62 -22.03 4.73
N GLN A 516 9.67 -22.85 4.68
CA GLN A 516 10.02 -23.59 3.47
C GLN A 516 8.85 -24.56 3.19
N ALA A 517 8.00 -24.18 2.25
CA ALA A 517 6.96 -25.09 1.78
C ALA A 517 7.65 -26.26 1.08
N ASP A 518 7.44 -27.47 1.58
CA ASP A 518 7.80 -28.70 0.89
C ASP A 518 7.12 -28.66 -0.50
N PRO A 519 7.82 -28.94 -1.60
CA PRO A 519 7.22 -29.00 -2.94
C PRO A 519 5.94 -29.85 -3.01
N ALA A 520 5.77 -30.81 -2.12
CA ALA A 520 4.56 -31.63 -1.98
C ALA A 520 3.33 -30.83 -1.48
N ILE A 521 3.52 -29.80 -0.65
CA ILE A 521 2.43 -28.96 -0.13
C ILE A 521 1.94 -27.97 -1.21
N LEU A 522 2.81 -27.58 -2.13
CA LEU A 522 2.47 -26.73 -3.27
C LEU A 522 1.63 -27.45 -4.34
N ALA A 523 1.66 -28.78 -4.36
CA ALA A 523 0.96 -29.61 -5.36
C ALA A 523 -0.46 -30.05 -4.93
N GLU A 524 -0.81 -29.98 -3.66
CA GLU A 524 -2.09 -30.52 -3.13
C GLU A 524 -3.23 -29.52 -3.00
N SER A 525 -3.04 -28.23 -3.26
CA SER A 525 -4.15 -27.28 -3.30
C SER A 525 -4.73 -27.19 -4.71
N GLU A 526 -5.87 -27.84 -4.94
CA GLU A 526 -6.64 -27.67 -6.16
C GLU A 526 -6.97 -26.17 -6.39
N PRO A 527 -6.89 -25.68 -7.64
CA PRO A 527 -7.29 -24.32 -7.94
C PRO A 527 -8.80 -24.20 -7.66
N VAL A 528 -9.18 -23.31 -6.76
CA VAL A 528 -10.58 -22.92 -6.59
C VAL A 528 -11.01 -22.22 -7.89
N HIS A 529 -11.67 -22.96 -8.77
CA HIS A 529 -12.40 -22.39 -9.87
C HIS A 529 -13.54 -21.54 -9.30
N GLU A 530 -13.36 -20.22 -9.22
CA GLU A 530 -14.49 -19.33 -9.18
C GLU A 530 -15.24 -19.48 -10.51
N ALA A 531 -16.39 -20.14 -10.43
CA ALA A 531 -17.31 -20.25 -11.54
C ALA A 531 -17.84 -18.84 -11.86
N HIS A 532 -17.40 -18.31 -12.98
CA HIS A 532 -18.09 -17.20 -13.62
C HIS A 532 -19.45 -17.70 -14.13
N ALA A 533 -20.53 -17.24 -13.51
CA ALA A 533 -21.88 -17.21 -14.04
C ALA A 533 -22.47 -15.82 -13.83
#